data_f6d0c16569d2bcfb42f1076d628299aa
#
_entry.id   f6d0c16569d2bcfb42f1076d628299aa
#
_cell.length_a   1.000
_cell.length_b   1.000
_cell.length_c   1.000
_cell.angle_alpha   90.00
_cell.angle_beta   90.00
_cell.angle_gamma   90.00
#
_symmetry.space_group_name_H-M   'P 1'
#
loop_
_entity.id
_entity.type
_entity.pdbx_description
1 polymer ?
#
loop_
_entity_poly.entity_id
_entity_poly.type
_entity_poly.pdbx_seq_one_letter_code
_entity_poly.pdbx_strand_id
1 'polypeptide(L)'
;MEENVFTAKILLTGLIAAGSAIWGWFGWLVLLWFVCMALDYATGTLAAMKRGEWSSDVAREGLWHKGGMILIVLVAALADLAISLILRSGVVKFPFDYSILLTVLVLSWYTLTELGSMLENAVVLAPDKVPGWLRKLLRVAAETIDETGGKIAGGDDDGQQP
;
A
#
# COMPACT_ATOMS: atom_id res chain seq x y z
N MET A 1 -7.10 1.13 37.72
CA MET A 1 -7.26 1.54 36.30
C MET A 1 -5.92 1.93 35.68
N GLU A 2 -5.07 2.71 36.36
CA GLU A 2 -3.74 3.10 35.87
C GLU A 2 -2.78 1.93 35.67
N GLU A 3 -2.80 0.95 36.54
CA GLU A 3 -1.93 -0.24 36.46
C GLU A 3 -2.23 -1.10 35.23
N ASN A 4 -3.52 -1.25 34.87
CA ASN A 4 -3.92 -1.96 33.65
C ASN A 4 -3.50 -1.20 32.39
N VAL A 5 -3.55 0.13 32.39
CA VAL A 5 -3.10 0.98 31.27
C VAL A 5 -1.57 0.91 31.12
N PHE A 6 -0.84 0.90 32.22
CA PHE A 6 0.62 0.75 32.21
C PHE A 6 1.04 -0.62 31.67
N THR A 7 0.41 -1.70 32.15
CA THR A 7 0.65 -3.05 31.65
C THR A 7 0.34 -3.18 30.15
N ALA A 8 -0.78 -2.63 29.71
CA ALA A 8 -1.16 -2.61 28.29
C ALA A 8 -0.13 -1.87 27.43
N LYS A 9 0.40 -0.74 27.88
CA LYS A 9 1.47 0.00 27.20
C LYS A 9 2.75 -0.83 27.08
N ILE A 10 3.19 -1.50 28.14
CA ILE A 10 4.39 -2.36 28.11
C ILE A 10 4.20 -3.51 27.13
N LEU A 11 3.05 -4.20 27.16
CA LEU A 11 2.76 -5.30 26.25
C LEU A 11 2.73 -4.83 24.78
N LEU A 12 2.08 -3.69 24.50
CA LEU A 12 2.03 -3.11 23.17
C LEU A 12 3.43 -2.71 22.67
N THR A 13 4.22 -2.04 23.51
CA THR A 13 5.60 -1.65 23.17
C THR A 13 6.47 -2.88 22.94
N GLY A 14 6.33 -3.92 23.74
CA GLY A 14 7.04 -5.19 23.58
C GLY A 14 6.68 -5.90 22.27
N LEU A 15 5.40 -5.93 21.89
CA LEU A 15 4.93 -6.47 20.61
C LEU A 15 5.47 -5.68 19.43
N ILE A 16 5.44 -4.35 19.49
CA ILE A 16 5.99 -3.48 18.45
C ILE A 16 7.50 -3.70 18.31
N ALA A 17 8.23 -3.76 19.41
CA ALA A 17 9.67 -4.00 19.40
C ALA A 17 10.03 -5.38 18.85
N ALA A 18 9.31 -6.42 19.23
CA ALA A 18 9.49 -7.78 18.71
C ALA A 18 9.16 -7.86 17.22
N GLY A 19 8.06 -7.23 16.77
CA GLY A 19 7.71 -7.11 15.36
C GLY A 19 8.80 -6.40 14.55
N SER A 20 9.33 -5.29 15.07
CA SER A 20 10.42 -4.54 14.43
C SER A 20 11.73 -5.34 14.35
N ALA A 21 12.03 -6.14 15.34
CA ALA A 21 13.23 -6.98 15.37
C ALA A 21 13.16 -8.14 14.35
N ILE A 22 11.97 -8.70 14.13
CA ILE A 22 11.76 -9.84 13.22
C ILE A 22 11.57 -9.40 11.78
N TRP A 23 10.80 -8.33 11.55
CA TRP A 23 10.34 -7.93 10.22
C TRP A 23 10.99 -6.65 9.69
N GLY A 24 11.69 -5.90 10.54
CA GLY A 24 12.28 -4.62 10.17
C GLY A 24 11.24 -3.60 9.67
N TRP A 25 11.69 -2.54 9.03
CA TRP A 25 10.83 -1.48 8.48
C TRP A 25 9.90 -1.99 7.37
N PHE A 26 10.35 -2.99 6.58
CA PHE A 26 9.57 -3.55 5.48
C PHE A 26 8.32 -4.29 5.98
N GLY A 27 8.43 -5.08 7.04
CA GLY A 27 7.27 -5.74 7.64
C GLY A 27 6.22 -4.76 8.16
N TRP A 28 6.65 -3.59 8.66
CA TRP A 28 5.74 -2.52 9.04
C TRP A 28 5.02 -1.90 7.84
N LEU A 29 5.69 -1.75 6.70
CA LEU A 29 5.06 -1.28 5.46
C LEU A 29 3.98 -2.27 4.97
N VAL A 30 4.30 -3.56 4.98
CA VAL A 30 3.32 -4.63 4.64
C VAL A 30 2.12 -4.59 5.58
N LEU A 31 2.36 -4.50 6.89
CA LEU A 31 1.28 -4.42 7.88
C LEU A 31 0.42 -3.18 7.68
N LEU A 32 1.04 -2.01 7.46
CA LEU A 32 0.34 -0.76 7.18
C LEU A 32 -0.58 -0.92 5.97
N TRP A 33 -0.08 -1.51 4.88
CA TRP A 33 -0.88 -1.75 3.68
C TRP A 33 -2.09 -2.65 3.97
N PHE A 34 -1.92 -3.76 4.70
CA PHE A 34 -3.04 -4.62 5.11
C PHE A 34 -4.07 -3.87 5.96
N VAL A 35 -3.63 -3.03 6.88
CA VAL A 35 -4.51 -2.18 7.69
C VAL A 35 -5.27 -1.20 6.79
N CYS A 36 -4.59 -0.55 5.84
CA CYS A 36 -5.24 0.34 4.87
C CYS A 36 -6.30 -0.40 4.04
N MET A 37 -5.99 -1.59 3.51
CA MET A 37 -6.96 -2.41 2.77
C MET A 37 -8.21 -2.76 3.60
N ALA A 38 -8.02 -3.13 4.86
CA ALA A 38 -9.13 -3.46 5.75
C ALA A 38 -10.00 -2.24 6.07
N LEU A 39 -9.37 -1.09 6.34
CA LEU A 39 -10.06 0.16 6.62
C LEU A 39 -10.78 0.71 5.37
N ASP A 40 -10.15 0.63 4.20
CA ASP A 40 -10.79 1.03 2.94
C ASP A 40 -12.02 0.17 2.66
N TYR A 41 -11.92 -1.14 2.80
CA TYR A 41 -13.06 -2.03 2.63
C TYR A 41 -14.20 -1.70 3.60
N ALA A 42 -13.89 -1.44 4.88
CA ALA A 42 -14.88 -1.06 5.89
C ALA A 42 -15.53 0.29 5.57
N THR A 43 -14.72 1.31 5.24
CA THR A 43 -15.23 2.65 4.91
C THR A 43 -16.00 2.67 3.60
N GLY A 44 -15.57 1.91 2.59
CA GLY A 44 -16.27 1.73 1.32
C GLY A 44 -17.64 1.08 1.50
N THR A 45 -17.71 0.03 2.34
CA THR A 45 -18.98 -0.60 2.71
C THR A 45 -19.94 0.39 3.38
N LEU A 46 -19.45 1.17 4.35
CA LEU A 46 -20.26 2.20 5.03
C LEU A 46 -20.72 3.29 4.05
N ALA A 47 -19.85 3.72 3.15
CA ALA A 47 -20.20 4.72 2.14
C ALA A 47 -21.26 4.19 1.15
N ALA A 48 -21.13 2.93 0.70
CA ALA A 48 -22.14 2.28 -0.14
C ALA A 48 -23.48 2.13 0.57
N MET A 49 -23.50 1.75 1.86
CA MET A 49 -24.69 1.70 2.67
C MET A 49 -25.37 3.08 2.79
N LYS A 50 -24.58 4.14 3.00
CA LYS A 50 -25.10 5.51 3.09
C LYS A 50 -25.74 5.98 1.78
N ARG A 51 -25.20 5.54 0.62
CA ARG A 51 -25.78 5.84 -0.70
C ARG A 51 -26.97 4.94 -1.08
N GLY A 52 -27.23 3.87 -0.31
CA GLY A 52 -28.25 2.87 -0.65
C GLY A 52 -27.85 1.94 -1.80
N GLU A 53 -26.57 1.89 -2.12
CA GLU A 53 -25.98 1.10 -3.22
C GLU A 53 -25.34 -0.21 -2.76
N TRP A 54 -25.39 -0.49 -1.46
CA TRP A 54 -24.76 -1.70 -0.92
C TRP A 54 -25.47 -2.96 -1.39
N SER A 55 -24.69 -3.90 -1.90
CA SER A 55 -25.14 -5.25 -2.23
C SER A 55 -24.03 -6.27 -1.96
N SER A 56 -24.40 -7.56 -1.88
CA SER A 56 -23.41 -8.64 -1.73
C SER A 56 -22.47 -8.74 -2.94
N ASP A 57 -22.92 -8.29 -4.12
CA ASP A 57 -22.09 -8.30 -5.33
C ASP A 57 -21.03 -7.20 -5.26
N VAL A 58 -21.40 -5.99 -4.84
CA VAL A 58 -20.47 -4.88 -4.61
C VAL A 58 -19.42 -5.26 -3.56
N ALA A 59 -19.83 -5.88 -2.45
CA ALA A 59 -18.91 -6.32 -1.41
C ALA A 59 -17.92 -7.39 -1.94
N ARG A 60 -18.40 -8.33 -2.74
CA ARG A 60 -17.57 -9.37 -3.34
C ARG A 60 -16.60 -8.82 -4.37
N GLU A 61 -17.02 -7.88 -5.22
CA GLU A 61 -16.16 -7.21 -6.19
C GLU A 61 -15.00 -6.48 -5.50
N GLY A 62 -15.29 -5.73 -4.42
CA GLY A 62 -14.25 -5.12 -3.59
C GLY A 62 -13.24 -6.11 -3.04
N LEU A 63 -13.68 -7.31 -2.63
CA LEU A 63 -12.81 -8.37 -2.15
C LEU A 63 -11.93 -8.96 -3.26
N TRP A 64 -12.49 -9.18 -4.46
CA TRP A 64 -11.73 -9.63 -5.63
C TRP A 64 -10.67 -8.63 -6.04
N HIS A 65 -10.98 -7.33 -6.02
CA HIS A 65 -10.01 -6.27 -6.30
C HIS A 65 -8.82 -6.34 -5.32
N LYS A 66 -9.08 -6.48 -4.03
CA LYS A 66 -8.03 -6.61 -3.02
C LYS A 66 -7.22 -7.91 -3.17
N GLY A 67 -7.85 -8.99 -3.58
CA GLY A 67 -7.17 -10.23 -3.96
C GLY A 67 -6.19 -10.04 -5.13
N GLY A 68 -6.59 -9.26 -6.14
CA GLY A 68 -5.72 -8.87 -7.26
C GLY A 68 -4.50 -8.06 -6.83
N MET A 69 -4.69 -7.10 -5.91
CA MET A 69 -3.58 -6.30 -5.35
C MET A 69 -2.57 -7.18 -4.62
N ILE A 70 -3.04 -8.14 -3.80
CA ILE A 70 -2.16 -9.10 -3.12
C ILE A 70 -1.36 -9.91 -4.12
N LEU A 71 -1.99 -10.38 -5.20
CA LEU A 71 -1.30 -11.13 -6.25
C LEU A 71 -0.19 -10.31 -6.91
N ILE A 72 -0.44 -9.04 -7.23
CA ILE A 72 0.55 -8.15 -7.85
C ILE A 72 1.74 -7.91 -6.90
N VAL A 73 1.49 -7.70 -5.60
CA VAL A 73 2.56 -7.57 -4.59
C VAL A 73 3.39 -8.86 -4.52
N LEU A 74 2.77 -10.04 -4.57
CA LEU A 74 3.50 -11.32 -4.61
C LEU A 74 4.35 -11.45 -5.88
N VAL A 75 3.84 -11.04 -7.04
CA VAL A 75 4.61 -11.02 -8.29
C VAL A 75 5.82 -10.09 -8.17
N ALA A 76 5.65 -8.89 -7.63
CA ALA A 76 6.77 -7.96 -7.39
C ALA A 76 7.82 -8.57 -6.44
N ALA A 77 7.39 -9.24 -5.37
CA ALA A 77 8.29 -9.90 -4.42
C ALA A 77 9.07 -11.08 -5.07
N LEU A 78 8.41 -11.85 -5.91
CA LEU A 78 9.07 -12.92 -6.67
C LEU A 78 10.05 -12.36 -7.70
N ALA A 79 9.73 -11.23 -8.33
CA ALA A 79 10.64 -10.55 -9.25
C ALA A 79 11.87 -10.01 -8.50
N ASP A 80 11.70 -9.37 -7.35
CA ASP A 80 12.81 -8.92 -6.49
C ASP A 80 13.71 -10.10 -6.08
N LEU A 81 13.11 -11.23 -5.70
CA LEU A 81 13.85 -12.45 -5.36
C LEU A 81 14.65 -12.97 -6.56
N ALA A 82 14.03 -13.05 -7.74
CA ALA A 82 14.69 -13.52 -8.97
C ALA A 82 15.88 -12.62 -9.34
N ILE A 83 15.69 -11.30 -9.32
CA ILE A 83 16.75 -10.31 -9.57
C ILE A 83 17.88 -10.47 -8.54
N SER A 84 17.56 -10.57 -7.26
CA SER A 84 18.55 -10.77 -6.20
C SER A 84 19.38 -12.04 -6.41
N LEU A 85 18.78 -13.15 -6.84
CA LEU A 85 19.49 -14.40 -7.13
C LEU A 85 20.41 -14.25 -8.34
N ILE A 86 19.97 -13.58 -9.41
CA ILE A 86 20.79 -13.31 -10.61
C ILE A 86 21.99 -12.44 -10.24
N LEU A 87 21.80 -11.38 -9.47
CA LEU A 87 22.88 -10.50 -9.04
C LEU A 87 23.91 -11.20 -8.13
N ARG A 88 23.45 -12.06 -7.22
CA ARG A 88 24.32 -12.88 -6.37
C ARG A 88 25.13 -13.90 -7.15
N SER A 89 24.67 -14.35 -8.31
CA SER A 89 25.42 -15.24 -9.19
C SER A 89 26.65 -14.59 -9.84
N GLY A 90 26.76 -13.28 -9.81
CA GLY A 90 27.85 -12.50 -10.40
C GLY A 90 27.83 -12.39 -11.93
N VAL A 91 26.79 -12.94 -12.59
CA VAL A 91 26.62 -12.85 -14.05
C VAL A 91 26.31 -11.43 -14.50
N VAL A 92 25.55 -10.70 -13.68
CA VAL A 92 25.17 -9.31 -13.92
C VAL A 92 25.55 -8.46 -12.71
N LYS A 93 26.04 -7.24 -12.96
CA LYS A 93 26.36 -6.28 -11.90
C LYS A 93 25.50 -5.03 -12.07
N PHE A 94 24.81 -4.62 -11.01
CA PHE A 94 24.19 -3.31 -10.94
C PHE A 94 25.13 -2.28 -10.31
N PRO A 95 24.98 -1.00 -10.66
CA PRO A 95 25.77 0.09 -10.08
C PRO A 95 25.36 0.43 -8.64
N PHE A 96 24.38 -0.25 -8.08
CA PHE A 96 23.82 -0.04 -6.73
C PHE A 96 23.44 -1.38 -6.10
N ASP A 97 23.33 -1.36 -4.76
CA ASP A 97 22.88 -2.53 -4.01
C ASP A 97 21.37 -2.71 -4.20
N TYR A 98 21.00 -3.79 -4.88
CA TYR A 98 19.60 -4.15 -5.11
C TYR A 98 19.10 -5.07 -3.98
N SER A 99 17.90 -4.78 -3.48
CA SER A 99 17.24 -5.69 -2.51
C SER A 99 15.76 -5.92 -2.87
N ILE A 100 14.86 -5.08 -2.39
CA ILE A 100 13.40 -5.25 -2.50
C ILE A 100 12.73 -4.03 -3.16
N LEU A 101 13.31 -3.52 -4.24
CA LEU A 101 12.90 -2.25 -4.85
C LEU A 101 11.48 -2.30 -5.43
N LEU A 102 11.18 -3.33 -6.24
CA LEU A 102 9.89 -3.45 -6.92
C LEU A 102 8.75 -3.65 -5.92
N THR A 103 8.95 -4.51 -4.93
CA THR A 103 7.95 -4.75 -3.88
C THR A 103 7.64 -3.48 -3.10
N VAL A 104 8.67 -2.70 -2.75
CA VAL A 104 8.50 -1.44 -2.00
C VAL A 104 7.73 -0.42 -2.81
N LEU A 105 8.04 -0.25 -4.10
CA LEU A 105 7.32 0.67 -4.98
C LEU A 105 5.84 0.29 -5.11
N VAL A 106 5.56 -0.99 -5.38
CA VAL A 106 4.19 -1.50 -5.53
C VAL A 106 3.41 -1.36 -4.23
N LEU A 107 4.00 -1.74 -3.09
CA LEU A 107 3.35 -1.58 -1.77
C LEU A 107 3.07 -0.12 -1.43
N SER A 108 4.04 0.77 -1.70
CA SER A 108 3.88 2.20 -1.43
C SER A 108 2.77 2.79 -2.30
N TRP A 109 2.75 2.46 -3.59
CA TRP A 109 1.71 2.90 -4.51
C TRP A 109 0.31 2.42 -4.08
N TYR A 110 0.17 1.13 -3.77
CA TYR A 110 -1.10 0.60 -3.27
C TYR A 110 -1.51 1.20 -1.92
N THR A 111 -0.57 1.41 -1.00
CA THR A 111 -0.88 2.05 0.30
C THR A 111 -1.46 3.44 0.08
N LEU A 112 -0.88 4.25 -0.83
CA LEU A 112 -1.38 5.59 -1.14
C LEU A 112 -2.73 5.55 -1.87
N THR A 113 -2.94 4.57 -2.75
CA THR A 113 -4.22 4.33 -3.41
C THR A 113 -5.32 4.00 -2.41
N GLU A 114 -5.06 3.10 -1.45
CA GLU A 114 -6.00 2.76 -0.38
C GLU A 114 -6.33 3.98 0.50
N LEU A 115 -5.33 4.77 0.87
CA LEU A 115 -5.53 6.02 1.62
C LEU A 115 -6.36 7.03 0.83
N GLY A 116 -6.16 7.14 -0.49
CA GLY A 116 -6.96 7.96 -1.38
C GLY A 116 -8.42 7.52 -1.41
N SER A 117 -8.67 6.21 -1.60
CA SER A 117 -10.00 5.62 -1.56
C SER A 117 -10.71 5.85 -0.22
N MET A 118 -9.99 5.67 0.91
CA MET A 118 -10.54 5.97 2.24
C MET A 118 -10.95 7.44 2.38
N LEU A 119 -10.19 8.38 1.81
CA LEU A 119 -10.58 9.80 1.81
C LEU A 119 -11.81 10.07 0.95
N GLU A 120 -11.96 9.40 -0.21
CA GLU A 120 -13.15 9.48 -1.03
C GLU A 120 -14.38 8.93 -0.29
N ASN A 121 -14.23 7.80 0.39
CA ASN A 121 -15.26 7.24 1.26
C ASN A 121 -15.61 8.21 2.41
N ALA A 122 -14.60 8.84 3.03
CA ALA A 122 -14.80 9.82 4.09
C ALA A 122 -15.55 11.06 3.59
N VAL A 123 -15.36 11.51 2.35
CA VAL A 123 -16.15 12.59 1.73
C VAL A 123 -17.63 12.20 1.63
N VAL A 124 -17.94 10.96 1.31
CA VAL A 124 -19.32 10.46 1.30
C VAL A 124 -19.89 10.45 2.72
N LEU A 125 -19.13 9.96 3.68
CA LEU A 125 -19.58 9.81 5.07
C LEU A 125 -19.70 11.15 5.82
N ALA A 126 -18.75 12.07 5.61
CA ALA A 126 -18.64 13.35 6.28
C ALA A 126 -18.02 14.42 5.36
N PRO A 127 -18.80 14.97 4.39
CA PRO A 127 -18.27 15.83 3.32
C PRO A 127 -17.56 17.08 3.82
N ASP A 128 -18.03 17.65 4.93
CA ASP A 128 -17.50 18.90 5.50
C ASP A 128 -16.23 18.71 6.34
N LYS A 129 -15.81 17.46 6.56
CA LYS A 129 -14.69 17.15 7.46
C LYS A 129 -13.37 16.81 6.73
N VAL A 130 -13.42 16.57 5.43
CA VAL A 130 -12.22 16.17 4.65
C VAL A 130 -11.55 17.40 4.01
N PRO A 131 -10.32 17.76 4.43
CA PRO A 131 -9.59 18.87 3.84
C PRO A 131 -9.21 18.58 2.37
N GLY A 132 -9.48 19.56 1.48
CA GLY A 132 -9.17 19.40 0.05
C GLY A 132 -7.67 19.25 -0.25
N TRP A 133 -6.81 19.89 0.55
CA TRP A 133 -5.37 19.78 0.41
C TRP A 133 -4.84 18.37 0.68
N LEU A 134 -5.47 17.62 1.59
CA LEU A 134 -5.07 16.24 1.92
C LEU A 134 -5.31 15.30 0.73
N ARG A 135 -6.44 15.44 0.04
CA ARG A 135 -6.72 14.68 -1.20
C ARG A 135 -5.69 14.97 -2.29
N LYS A 136 -5.35 16.25 -2.47
CA LYS A 136 -4.34 16.67 -3.45
C LYS A 136 -2.97 16.10 -3.13
N LEU A 137 -2.56 16.11 -1.85
CA LEU A 137 -1.28 15.57 -1.40
C LEU A 137 -1.14 14.07 -1.71
N LEU A 138 -2.15 13.26 -1.38
CA LEU A 138 -2.11 11.81 -1.63
C LEU A 138 -2.09 11.48 -3.12
N ARG A 139 -2.83 12.24 -3.95
CA ARG A 139 -2.79 12.08 -5.39
C ARG A 139 -1.38 12.34 -5.94
N VAL A 140 -0.77 13.47 -5.59
CA VAL A 140 0.59 13.82 -6.04
C VAL A 140 1.60 12.76 -5.57
N ALA A 141 1.48 12.26 -4.35
CA ALA A 141 2.37 11.21 -3.85
C ALA A 141 2.23 9.90 -4.65
N ALA A 142 1.01 9.49 -4.99
CA ALA A 142 0.76 8.31 -5.82
C ALA A 142 1.32 8.47 -7.24
N GLU A 143 1.05 9.61 -7.89
CA GLU A 143 1.57 9.96 -9.21
C GLU A 143 3.11 9.93 -9.23
N THR A 144 3.78 10.48 -8.21
CA THR A 144 5.24 10.47 -8.09
C THR A 144 5.81 9.05 -8.02
N ILE A 145 5.14 8.14 -7.32
CA ILE A 145 5.58 6.73 -7.23
C ILE A 145 5.39 6.02 -8.57
N ASP A 146 4.28 6.26 -9.26
CA ASP A 146 4.00 5.70 -10.58
C ASP A 146 5.04 6.14 -11.62
N GLU A 147 5.34 7.44 -11.69
CA GLU A 147 6.41 7.99 -12.54
C GLU A 147 7.78 7.37 -12.22
N THR A 148 8.07 7.15 -10.94
CA THR A 148 9.33 6.53 -10.52
C THR A 148 9.42 5.10 -11.01
N GLY A 149 8.34 4.33 -10.90
CA GLY A 149 8.24 2.98 -11.44
C GLY A 149 8.42 2.96 -12.96
N GLY A 150 7.79 3.89 -13.68
CA GLY A 150 7.93 4.05 -15.13
C GLY A 150 9.39 4.32 -15.56
N LYS A 151 10.08 5.22 -14.89
CA LYS A 151 11.50 5.51 -15.16
C LYS A 151 12.40 4.29 -14.93
N ILE A 152 12.15 3.51 -13.88
CA ILE A 152 12.90 2.28 -13.61
C ILE A 152 12.67 1.23 -14.69
N ALA A 153 11.46 1.15 -15.25
CA ALA A 153 11.11 0.22 -16.32
C ALA A 153 11.68 0.63 -17.71
N GLY A 154 12.32 1.80 -17.83
CA GLY A 154 12.86 2.31 -19.09
C GLY A 154 11.80 2.92 -20.01
N GLY A 155 10.68 3.38 -19.44
CA GLY A 155 9.55 3.96 -20.16
C GLY A 155 9.71 5.45 -20.45
N ASP A 156 10.79 5.89 -21.08
CA ASP A 156 10.78 7.10 -21.90
C ASP A 156 10.27 6.70 -23.29
N ASP A 157 8.99 6.40 -23.37
CA ASP A 157 8.28 6.35 -24.66
C ASP A 157 8.03 7.81 -25.10
N ASP A 158 9.09 8.42 -25.62
CA ASP A 158 8.97 9.65 -26.39
C ASP A 158 8.05 9.33 -27.57
N GLY A 159 6.76 9.68 -27.40
CA GLY A 159 5.72 9.50 -28.40
C GLY A 159 6.08 10.16 -29.74
N GLN A 160 6.89 9.48 -30.51
CA GLN A 160 6.98 9.67 -31.94
C GLN A 160 5.99 8.70 -32.59
N GLN A 161 4.75 9.13 -32.68
CA GLN A 161 3.84 8.59 -33.68
C GLN A 161 4.24 9.19 -35.03
N PRO A 162 4.31 8.37 -36.08
CA PRO A 162 4.59 8.80 -37.45
C PRO A 162 3.47 9.63 -38.04
#